data_62d7272b050b160117161b356592027a
#
_entry.id   62d7272b050b160117161b356592027a
#
_cell.length_a   1.000
_cell.length_b   1.000
_cell.length_c   1.000
_cell.angle_alpha   90.00
_cell.angle_beta   90.00
_cell.angle_gamma   90.00
#
_symmetry.space_group_name_H-M   'P 1'
#
loop_
_entity.id
_entity.type
_entity.pdbx_description
1 polymer ?
#
loop_
_entity_poly.entity_id
_entity_poly.type
_entity_poly.pdbx_seq_one_letter_code
_entity_poly.pdbx_strand_id
1 'polypeptide(L)'
;MIDGVNLTLEMVKAVSVGSMQASLCSDSRKRMQASRKAVEDILDSGEVVYGINTGFGALSSVRIGDDQLEELQSNLVRSHACGIGETMEPEHVLMMMTIRANSLAKGVSGIRPSVVDLLLGMVNSRIAPSIPRIGSLGASGDLAPLSHMTMGMIGEGECFVEVAGKWVSKDSITALQEAGLEPV
;
A
#
# COMPACT_ATOMS: atom_id res chain seq x y z
N MET A 1 8.83 6.73 14.59
CA MET A 1 9.46 6.45 13.29
C MET A 1 9.22 5.00 12.93
N ILE A 2 8.95 4.75 11.67
CA ILE A 2 8.77 3.41 11.08
C ILE A 2 10.11 2.93 10.55
N ASP A 3 10.63 1.85 11.12
CA ASP A 3 11.99 1.33 10.83
C ASP A 3 12.02 -0.15 10.40
N GLY A 4 10.86 -0.81 10.40
CA GLY A 4 10.71 -2.22 10.04
C GLY A 4 10.92 -3.21 11.20
N VAL A 5 11.26 -2.73 12.40
CA VAL A 5 11.66 -3.60 13.54
C VAL A 5 10.95 -3.23 14.85
N ASN A 6 10.94 -1.93 15.21
CA ASN A 6 10.60 -1.49 16.57
C ASN A 6 9.14 -0.99 16.74
N LEU A 7 8.24 -1.30 15.82
CA LEU A 7 6.83 -0.91 15.93
C LEU A 7 6.12 -1.74 17.00
N THR A 8 5.53 -1.08 18.01
CA THR A 8 4.73 -1.73 19.06
C THR A 8 3.24 -1.54 18.83
N LEU A 9 2.41 -2.34 19.52
CA LEU A 9 0.94 -2.23 19.46
C LEU A 9 0.46 -0.85 19.95
N GLU A 10 1.09 -0.30 20.98
CA GLU A 10 0.77 1.03 21.52
C GLU A 10 1.06 2.12 20.47
N MET A 11 2.17 2.02 19.74
CA MET A 11 2.50 2.94 18.64
C MET A 11 1.49 2.83 17.50
N VAL A 12 1.11 1.61 17.09
CA VAL A 12 0.09 1.39 16.05
C VAL A 12 -1.22 2.04 16.46
N LYS A 13 -1.67 1.82 17.70
CA LYS A 13 -2.89 2.42 18.24
C LYS A 13 -2.78 3.96 18.30
N ALA A 14 -1.67 4.50 18.79
CA ALA A 14 -1.45 5.94 18.89
C ALA A 14 -1.50 6.62 17.49
N VAL A 15 -0.92 5.98 16.47
CA VAL A 15 -0.98 6.46 15.09
C VAL A 15 -2.41 6.39 14.55
N SER A 16 -3.11 5.27 14.76
CA SER A 16 -4.47 5.08 14.21
C SER A 16 -5.52 6.02 14.80
N VAL A 17 -5.32 6.52 16.02
CA VAL A 17 -6.22 7.52 16.65
C VAL A 17 -5.71 8.96 16.47
N GLY A 18 -4.63 9.17 15.69
CA GLY A 18 -4.09 10.49 15.39
C GLY A 18 -3.31 11.17 16.52
N SER A 19 -3.03 10.47 17.63
CA SER A 19 -2.24 11.02 18.74
C SER A 19 -0.73 10.99 18.49
N MET A 20 -0.28 10.28 17.43
CA MET A 20 1.11 10.20 17.00
C MET A 20 1.18 10.21 15.47
N GLN A 21 2.12 10.96 14.92
CA GLN A 21 2.44 10.90 13.49
C GLN A 21 3.50 9.84 13.19
N ALA A 22 3.39 9.22 12.03
CA ALA A 22 4.32 8.22 11.53
C ALA A 22 5.22 8.79 10.43
N SER A 23 6.51 8.44 10.44
CA SER A 23 7.46 8.82 9.40
C SER A 23 8.45 7.69 9.14
N LEU A 24 8.91 7.56 7.89
CA LEU A 24 9.88 6.54 7.51
C LEU A 24 11.28 6.90 8.02
N CYS A 25 11.94 5.97 8.68
CA CYS A 25 13.32 6.10 9.13
C CYS A 25 14.28 6.25 7.95
N SER A 26 15.30 7.10 8.08
CA SER A 26 16.30 7.34 7.03
C SER A 26 17.07 6.08 6.63
N ASP A 27 17.42 5.23 7.58
CA ASP A 27 18.15 3.99 7.29
C ASP A 27 17.26 2.94 6.61
N SER A 28 15.95 2.91 6.94
CA SER A 28 14.98 2.11 6.20
C SER A 28 14.86 2.58 4.76
N ARG A 29 14.82 3.89 4.53
CA ARG A 29 14.80 4.46 3.19
C ARG A 29 16.00 4.02 2.36
N LYS A 30 17.20 4.03 2.93
CA LYS A 30 18.42 3.55 2.25
C LYS A 30 18.32 2.07 1.87
N ARG A 31 17.84 1.21 2.80
CA ARG A 31 17.63 -0.22 2.51
C ARG A 31 16.60 -0.43 1.41
N MET A 32 15.49 0.30 1.44
CA MET A 32 14.46 0.25 0.41
C MET A 32 14.99 0.68 -0.96
N GLN A 33 15.79 1.75 -1.01
CA GLN A 33 16.44 2.21 -2.25
C GLN A 33 17.38 1.16 -2.82
N ALA A 34 18.19 0.51 -1.98
CA ALA A 34 19.08 -0.57 -2.41
C ALA A 34 18.30 -1.77 -2.95
N SER A 35 17.20 -2.16 -2.28
CA SER A 35 16.33 -3.23 -2.74
C SER A 35 15.60 -2.86 -4.05
N ARG A 36 15.14 -1.61 -4.19
CA ARG A 36 14.53 -1.12 -5.42
C ARG A 36 15.51 -1.13 -6.58
N LYS A 37 16.76 -0.70 -6.35
CA LYS A 37 17.80 -0.74 -7.37
C LYS A 37 18.03 -2.15 -7.89
N ALA A 38 18.01 -3.18 -7.06
CA ALA A 38 18.12 -4.57 -7.51
C ALA A 38 16.97 -4.97 -8.47
N VAL A 39 15.74 -4.46 -8.24
CA VAL A 39 14.63 -4.68 -9.18
C VAL A 39 14.87 -3.96 -10.50
N GLU A 40 15.35 -2.72 -10.46
CA GLU A 40 15.67 -1.94 -11.66
C GLU A 40 16.80 -2.59 -12.47
N ASP A 41 17.86 -3.07 -11.82
CA ASP A 41 18.95 -3.80 -12.47
C ASP A 41 18.46 -5.09 -13.17
N ILE A 42 17.47 -5.80 -12.58
CA ILE A 42 16.82 -6.96 -13.21
C ILE A 42 16.04 -6.55 -14.45
N LEU A 43 15.24 -5.48 -14.37
CA LEU A 43 14.49 -4.96 -15.51
C LEU A 43 15.43 -4.58 -16.66
N ASP A 44 16.49 -3.85 -16.36
CA ASP A 44 17.50 -3.39 -17.33
C ASP A 44 18.28 -4.55 -17.97
N SER A 45 18.54 -5.63 -17.22
CA SER A 45 19.23 -6.82 -17.73
C SER A 45 18.37 -7.65 -18.70
N GLY A 46 17.05 -7.49 -18.67
CA GLY A 46 16.09 -8.29 -19.40
C GLY A 46 15.94 -9.72 -18.89
N GLU A 47 16.51 -10.04 -17.72
CA GLU A 47 16.31 -11.33 -17.06
C GLU A 47 14.85 -11.53 -16.68
N VAL A 48 14.33 -12.75 -16.86
CA VAL A 48 12.94 -13.10 -16.53
C VAL A 48 12.86 -13.51 -15.08
N VAL A 49 12.27 -12.67 -14.23
CA VAL A 49 12.16 -12.92 -12.80
C VAL A 49 10.70 -12.83 -12.36
N TYR A 50 10.21 -13.90 -11.73
CA TYR A 50 8.85 -14.00 -11.25
C TYR A 50 8.51 -12.86 -10.28
N GLY A 51 7.36 -12.23 -10.51
CA GLY A 51 6.86 -11.11 -9.70
C GLY A 51 7.50 -9.76 -9.99
N ILE A 52 8.46 -9.69 -10.93
CA ILE A 52 9.08 -8.45 -11.40
C ILE A 52 8.59 -8.11 -12.82
N ASN A 53 8.85 -9.00 -13.79
CA ASN A 53 8.53 -8.78 -15.21
C ASN A 53 7.85 -9.99 -15.85
N THR A 54 7.12 -10.77 -15.08
CA THR A 54 6.30 -11.89 -15.55
C THR A 54 4.83 -11.68 -15.25
N GLY A 55 3.96 -12.45 -15.88
CA GLY A 55 2.59 -12.66 -15.41
C GLY A 55 2.56 -13.47 -14.11
N PHE A 56 1.37 -13.78 -13.64
CA PHE A 56 1.13 -14.50 -12.39
C PHE A 56 0.40 -15.82 -12.63
N GLY A 57 0.49 -16.76 -11.68
CA GLY A 57 -0.14 -18.06 -11.77
C GLY A 57 0.31 -18.84 -13.02
N ALA A 58 -0.61 -19.18 -13.91
CA ALA A 58 -0.30 -19.91 -15.13
C ALA A 58 0.63 -19.14 -16.11
N LEU A 59 0.74 -17.82 -15.96
CA LEU A 59 1.59 -16.94 -16.75
C LEU A 59 2.91 -16.58 -16.05
N SER A 60 3.29 -17.28 -15.00
CA SER A 60 4.46 -16.99 -14.15
C SER A 60 5.80 -17.03 -14.89
N SER A 61 5.88 -17.73 -16.03
CA SER A 61 7.06 -17.83 -16.90
C SER A 61 6.95 -16.97 -18.17
N VAL A 62 5.85 -16.27 -18.37
CA VAL A 62 5.63 -15.42 -19.55
C VAL A 62 6.16 -14.02 -19.24
N ARG A 63 7.18 -13.60 -19.99
CA ARG A 63 7.70 -12.22 -19.91
C ARG A 63 6.64 -11.24 -20.40
N ILE A 64 6.42 -10.19 -19.62
CA ILE A 64 5.58 -9.05 -19.96
C ILE A 64 6.49 -7.93 -20.49
N GLY A 65 6.09 -7.30 -21.58
CA GLY A 65 6.80 -6.15 -22.12
C GLY A 65 6.79 -4.97 -21.17
N ASP A 66 7.86 -4.18 -21.18
CA ASP A 66 8.05 -3.07 -20.25
C ASP A 66 6.93 -2.02 -20.40
N ASP A 67 6.38 -1.85 -21.59
CA ASP A 67 5.24 -1.01 -21.93
C ASP A 67 3.91 -1.49 -21.34
N GLN A 68 3.82 -2.75 -20.94
CA GLN A 68 2.61 -3.37 -20.36
C GLN A 68 2.70 -3.64 -18.86
N LEU A 69 3.89 -3.46 -18.25
CA LEU A 69 4.09 -3.77 -16.83
C LEU A 69 3.21 -2.91 -15.91
N GLU A 70 3.07 -1.63 -16.20
CA GLU A 70 2.24 -0.70 -15.40
C GLU A 70 0.76 -1.07 -15.51
N GLU A 71 0.28 -1.36 -16.72
CA GLU A 71 -1.09 -1.80 -16.93
C GLU A 71 -1.37 -3.14 -16.24
N LEU A 72 -0.42 -4.09 -16.32
CA LEU A 72 -0.51 -5.38 -15.63
C LEU A 72 -0.66 -5.18 -14.12
N GLN A 73 0.17 -4.33 -13.50
CA GLN A 73 0.13 -4.07 -12.07
C GLN A 73 -1.20 -3.42 -11.65
N SER A 74 -1.68 -2.43 -12.39
CA SER A 74 -2.97 -1.79 -12.14
C SER A 74 -4.13 -2.78 -12.26
N ASN A 75 -4.13 -3.60 -13.31
CA ASN A 75 -5.15 -4.62 -13.51
C ASN A 75 -5.10 -5.73 -12.45
N LEU A 76 -3.90 -6.08 -11.96
CA LEU A 76 -3.76 -7.01 -10.86
C LEU A 76 -4.43 -6.48 -9.60
N VAL A 77 -4.17 -5.22 -9.23
CA VAL A 77 -4.81 -4.56 -8.08
C VAL A 77 -6.34 -4.58 -8.23
N ARG A 78 -6.85 -4.11 -9.38
CA ARG A 78 -8.31 -4.06 -9.64
C ARG A 78 -8.95 -5.45 -9.57
N SER A 79 -8.32 -6.47 -10.16
CA SER A 79 -8.83 -7.84 -10.18
C SER A 79 -8.88 -8.52 -8.81
N HIS A 80 -8.03 -8.09 -7.88
CA HIS A 80 -7.96 -8.63 -6.52
C HIS A 80 -8.75 -7.79 -5.49
N ALA A 81 -9.21 -6.60 -5.85
CA ALA A 81 -10.08 -5.76 -5.02
C ALA A 81 -11.53 -6.29 -5.06
N CYS A 82 -11.73 -7.54 -4.64
CA CYS A 82 -12.98 -8.29 -4.73
C CYS A 82 -13.63 -8.56 -3.36
N GLY A 83 -13.28 -7.78 -2.34
CA GLY A 83 -13.88 -7.86 -1.01
C GLY A 83 -15.37 -7.49 -1.04
N ILE A 84 -16.14 -8.07 -0.12
CA ILE A 84 -17.60 -7.88 0.00
C ILE A 84 -18.04 -7.59 1.43
N GLY A 85 -19.28 -7.16 1.59
CA GLY A 85 -19.90 -6.88 2.89
C GLY A 85 -19.60 -5.48 3.41
N GLU A 86 -19.82 -5.27 4.70
CA GLU A 86 -19.56 -4.00 5.37
C GLU A 86 -18.08 -3.65 5.34
N THR A 87 -17.78 -2.35 5.33
CA THR A 87 -16.40 -1.87 5.41
C THR A 87 -15.82 -2.02 6.81
N MET A 88 -14.50 -2.17 6.87
CA MET A 88 -13.75 -2.10 8.13
C MET A 88 -13.85 -0.69 8.72
N GLU A 89 -13.79 -0.60 10.05
CA GLU A 89 -13.67 0.68 10.74
C GLU A 89 -12.41 1.42 10.27
N PRO A 90 -12.50 2.71 9.95
CA PRO A 90 -11.36 3.47 9.42
C PRO A 90 -10.11 3.41 10.29
N GLU A 91 -10.25 3.41 11.61
CA GLU A 91 -9.12 3.27 12.53
C GLU A 91 -8.40 1.91 12.37
N HIS A 92 -9.14 0.82 12.12
CA HIS A 92 -8.54 -0.48 11.84
C HIS A 92 -7.79 -0.50 10.51
N VAL A 93 -8.31 0.21 9.51
CA VAL A 93 -7.62 0.39 8.23
C VAL A 93 -6.33 1.18 8.43
N LEU A 94 -6.34 2.26 9.19
CA LEU A 94 -5.12 3.02 9.52
C LEU A 94 -4.09 2.19 10.31
N MET A 95 -4.54 1.29 11.20
CA MET A 95 -3.65 0.32 11.86
C MET A 95 -3.00 -0.61 10.84
N MET A 96 -3.80 -1.19 9.93
CA MET A 96 -3.31 -2.08 8.88
C MET A 96 -2.29 -1.36 7.98
N MET A 97 -2.58 -0.13 7.56
CA MET A 97 -1.67 0.69 6.75
C MET A 97 -0.34 0.95 7.47
N THR A 98 -0.38 1.27 8.77
CA THR A 98 0.80 1.49 9.61
C THR A 98 1.66 0.23 9.73
N ILE A 99 1.04 -0.93 9.95
CA ILE A 99 1.72 -2.22 10.02
C ILE A 99 2.32 -2.57 8.65
N ARG A 100 1.59 -2.32 7.57
CA ARG A 100 2.08 -2.54 6.21
C ARG A 100 3.29 -1.66 5.89
N ALA A 101 3.24 -0.37 6.23
CA ALA A 101 4.37 0.54 6.08
C ALA A 101 5.60 0.02 6.83
N ASN A 102 5.43 -0.48 8.06
CA ASN A 102 6.53 -1.06 8.84
C ASN A 102 7.10 -2.34 8.20
N SER A 103 6.25 -3.20 7.64
CA SER A 103 6.69 -4.39 6.92
C SER A 103 7.52 -4.02 5.69
N LEU A 104 7.10 -3.03 4.91
CA LEU A 104 7.81 -2.54 3.73
C LEU A 104 9.12 -1.82 4.08
N ALA A 105 9.16 -1.14 5.22
CA ALA A 105 10.35 -0.44 5.74
C ALA A 105 11.53 -1.37 6.07
N LYS A 106 11.34 -2.70 6.09
CA LYS A 106 12.44 -3.67 6.16
C LYS A 106 13.39 -3.54 4.97
N GLY A 107 12.89 -3.11 3.80
CA GLY A 107 13.69 -2.85 2.62
C GLY A 107 14.11 -4.12 1.87
N VAL A 108 13.22 -5.13 1.80
CA VAL A 108 13.48 -6.42 1.13
C VAL A 108 12.46 -6.74 0.02
N SER A 109 11.54 -5.82 -0.27
CA SER A 109 10.43 -6.06 -1.22
C SER A 109 10.61 -5.38 -2.58
N GLY A 110 11.66 -4.60 -2.77
CA GLY A 110 11.88 -3.87 -4.02
C GLY A 110 10.90 -2.72 -4.29
N ILE A 111 10.04 -2.40 -3.32
CA ILE A 111 9.07 -1.31 -3.47
C ILE A 111 9.75 0.06 -3.42
N ARG A 112 9.22 1.02 -4.19
CA ARG A 112 9.70 2.41 -4.16
C ARG A 112 9.42 3.05 -2.80
N PRO A 113 10.36 3.81 -2.20
CA PRO A 113 10.12 4.54 -0.95
C PRO A 113 8.92 5.50 -1.02
N SER A 114 8.65 6.10 -2.19
CA SER A 114 7.50 6.99 -2.41
C SER A 114 6.16 6.34 -2.08
N VAL A 115 6.02 5.03 -2.31
CA VAL A 115 4.80 4.28 -1.95
C VAL A 115 4.58 4.26 -0.44
N VAL A 116 5.66 4.07 0.34
CA VAL A 116 5.57 4.12 1.81
C VAL A 116 5.36 5.56 2.30
N ASP A 117 5.94 6.55 1.62
CA ASP A 117 5.70 7.96 1.94
C ASP A 117 4.22 8.33 1.76
N LEU A 118 3.60 7.93 0.63
CA LEU A 118 2.17 8.12 0.40
C LEU A 118 1.33 7.39 1.46
N LEU A 119 1.65 6.12 1.74
CA LEU A 119 0.93 5.34 2.73
C LEU A 119 0.94 6.01 4.11
N LEU A 120 2.10 6.51 4.55
CA LEU A 120 2.24 7.25 5.80
C LEU A 120 1.61 8.64 5.74
N GLY A 121 1.65 9.31 4.58
CA GLY A 121 0.95 10.56 4.32
C GLY A 121 -0.55 10.42 4.50
N MET A 122 -1.16 9.39 3.92
CA MET A 122 -2.59 9.07 4.10
C MET A 122 -2.92 8.80 5.58
N VAL A 123 -2.11 7.98 6.26
CA VAL A 123 -2.31 7.70 7.70
C VAL A 123 -2.27 8.98 8.53
N ASN A 124 -1.29 9.84 8.31
CA ASN A 124 -1.13 11.11 9.02
C ASN A 124 -2.24 12.12 8.70
N SER A 125 -2.78 12.09 7.49
CA SER A 125 -3.91 12.91 7.03
C SER A 125 -5.27 12.29 7.36
N ARG A 126 -5.30 11.18 8.10
CA ARG A 126 -6.54 10.50 8.49
C ARG A 126 -7.38 10.07 7.27
N ILE A 127 -6.73 9.54 6.24
CA ILE A 127 -7.35 9.01 5.02
C ILE A 127 -7.26 7.49 5.07
N ALA A 128 -8.39 6.82 5.20
CA ALA A 128 -8.52 5.37 5.29
C ALA A 128 -9.26 4.83 4.06
N PRO A 129 -8.63 4.08 3.15
CA PRO A 129 -9.33 3.42 2.05
C PRO A 129 -10.52 2.58 2.51
N SER A 130 -11.57 2.55 1.71
CA SER A 130 -12.76 1.73 1.97
C SER A 130 -12.43 0.26 1.70
N ILE A 131 -12.33 -0.55 2.75
CA ILE A 131 -11.95 -1.96 2.68
C ILE A 131 -13.06 -2.83 3.24
N PRO A 132 -13.69 -3.69 2.42
CA PRO A 132 -14.69 -4.65 2.90
C PRO A 132 -14.10 -5.65 3.89
N ARG A 133 -14.91 -6.07 4.86
CA ARG A 133 -14.49 -7.00 5.93
C ARG A 133 -14.26 -8.42 5.44
N ILE A 134 -14.93 -8.84 4.37
CA ILE A 134 -14.89 -10.20 3.83
C ILE A 134 -14.11 -10.19 2.52
N GLY A 135 -12.98 -10.88 2.47
CA GLY A 135 -12.13 -10.93 1.26
C GLY A 135 -10.75 -11.52 1.53
N SER A 136 -10.38 -11.65 2.81
CA SER A 136 -9.12 -12.30 3.19
C SER A 136 -9.29 -13.81 3.19
N LEU A 137 -8.67 -14.50 2.22
CA LEU A 137 -8.80 -15.95 2.02
C LEU A 137 -7.50 -16.57 1.49
N GLY A 138 -7.32 -17.86 1.75
CA GLY A 138 -6.21 -18.66 1.23
C GLY A 138 -4.93 -18.56 2.07
N ALA A 139 -3.82 -19.03 1.51
CA ALA A 139 -2.54 -19.14 2.22
C ALA A 139 -1.92 -17.79 2.59
N SER A 140 -2.05 -16.76 1.74
CA SER A 140 -1.59 -15.41 2.03
C SER A 140 -2.58 -14.61 2.89
N GLY A 141 -3.87 -14.85 2.73
CA GLY A 141 -4.95 -14.31 3.54
C GLY A 141 -5.27 -12.82 3.33
N ASP A 142 -4.46 -12.06 2.61
CA ASP A 142 -4.53 -10.58 2.58
C ASP A 142 -4.58 -9.94 1.19
N LEU A 143 -4.78 -10.71 0.12
CA LEU A 143 -4.79 -10.18 -1.25
C LEU A 143 -5.86 -9.11 -1.45
N ALA A 144 -7.13 -9.40 -1.17
CA ALA A 144 -8.21 -8.45 -1.38
C ALA A 144 -8.11 -7.21 -0.47
N PRO A 145 -7.86 -7.32 0.85
CA PRO A 145 -7.67 -6.13 1.69
C PRO A 145 -6.53 -5.22 1.24
N LEU A 146 -5.38 -5.77 0.84
CA LEU A 146 -4.26 -4.98 0.35
C LEU A 146 -4.54 -4.37 -1.02
N SER A 147 -5.31 -5.05 -1.88
CA SER A 147 -5.74 -4.49 -3.16
C SER A 147 -6.69 -3.32 -2.98
N HIS A 148 -7.69 -3.42 -2.11
CA HIS A 148 -8.55 -2.28 -1.75
C HIS A 148 -7.75 -1.12 -1.16
N MET A 149 -6.78 -1.39 -0.29
CA MET A 149 -5.87 -0.36 0.22
C MET A 149 -5.11 0.33 -0.93
N THR A 150 -4.60 -0.45 -1.89
CA THR A 150 -3.84 0.06 -3.03
C THR A 150 -4.74 0.83 -4.00
N MET A 151 -6.01 0.43 -4.19
CA MET A 151 -6.99 1.22 -4.96
C MET A 151 -7.06 2.67 -4.44
N GLY A 152 -7.17 2.86 -3.12
CA GLY A 152 -7.14 4.19 -2.53
C GLY A 152 -5.84 4.95 -2.80
N MET A 153 -4.70 4.26 -2.82
CA MET A 153 -3.38 4.86 -3.07
C MET A 153 -3.16 5.28 -4.54
N ILE A 154 -3.78 4.59 -5.50
CA ILE A 154 -3.76 4.98 -6.91
C ILE A 154 -4.88 5.96 -7.28
N GLY A 155 -5.64 6.44 -6.30
CA GLY A 155 -6.72 7.41 -6.49
C GLY A 155 -8.05 6.81 -6.97
N GLU A 156 -8.20 5.48 -6.91
CA GLU A 156 -9.43 4.78 -7.32
C GLU A 156 -10.28 4.36 -6.11
N GLY A 157 -11.59 4.22 -6.32
CA GLY A 157 -12.53 3.84 -5.26
C GLY A 157 -12.77 4.95 -4.23
N GLU A 158 -13.18 4.58 -3.03
CA GLU A 158 -13.55 5.49 -1.96
C GLU A 158 -12.59 5.40 -0.77
N CYS A 159 -12.43 6.52 -0.07
CA CYS A 159 -11.74 6.61 1.22
C CYS A 159 -12.65 7.25 2.26
N PHE A 160 -12.49 6.87 3.52
CA PHE A 160 -13.00 7.61 4.66
C PHE A 160 -11.97 8.66 5.09
N VAL A 161 -12.43 9.90 5.28
CA VAL A 161 -11.61 11.02 5.76
C VAL A 161 -12.21 11.54 7.06
N GLU A 162 -11.38 11.78 8.07
CA GLU A 162 -11.85 12.34 9.33
C GLU A 162 -12.00 13.87 9.20
N VAL A 163 -13.24 14.37 9.36
CA VAL A 163 -13.57 15.79 9.35
C VAL A 163 -14.30 16.14 10.64
N ALA A 164 -13.72 17.02 11.44
CA ALA A 164 -14.27 17.45 12.73
C ALA A 164 -14.67 16.25 13.64
N GLY A 165 -13.83 15.21 13.68
CA GLY A 165 -14.04 14.02 14.52
C GLY A 165 -15.08 13.03 13.98
N LYS A 166 -15.49 13.16 12.71
CA LYS A 166 -16.41 12.24 12.05
C LYS A 166 -15.80 11.72 10.75
N TRP A 167 -16.02 10.45 10.49
CA TRP A 167 -15.60 9.82 9.23
C TRP A 167 -16.62 10.11 8.13
N VAL A 168 -16.13 10.63 7.01
CA VAL A 168 -16.93 10.96 5.81
C VAL A 168 -16.33 10.23 4.62
N SER A 169 -17.17 9.56 3.82
CA SER A 169 -16.74 8.95 2.55
C SER A 169 -16.47 10.02 1.50
N LYS A 170 -15.38 9.85 0.75
CA LYS A 170 -14.99 10.67 -0.40
C LYS A 170 -14.35 9.79 -1.48
N ASP A 171 -14.39 10.24 -2.72
CA ASP A 171 -13.56 9.65 -3.77
C ASP A 171 -12.09 9.72 -3.39
N SER A 172 -11.36 8.64 -3.60
CA SER A 172 -9.95 8.53 -3.19
C SER A 172 -9.09 9.62 -3.80
N ILE A 173 -9.26 9.92 -5.09
CA ILE A 173 -8.50 10.98 -5.75
C ILE A 173 -8.76 12.35 -5.12
N THR A 174 -10.01 12.66 -4.78
CA THR A 174 -10.40 13.90 -4.12
C THR A 174 -9.77 13.99 -2.72
N ALA A 175 -9.83 12.90 -1.96
CA ALA A 175 -9.24 12.84 -0.61
C ALA A 175 -7.71 13.08 -0.63
N LEU A 176 -7.01 12.48 -1.59
CA LEU A 176 -5.57 12.67 -1.77
C LEU A 176 -5.24 14.12 -2.15
N GLN A 177 -5.94 14.69 -3.15
CA GLN A 177 -5.71 16.07 -3.61
C GLN A 177 -5.94 17.10 -2.50
N GLU A 178 -6.99 16.97 -1.71
CA GLU A 178 -7.27 17.87 -0.58
C GLU A 178 -6.19 17.79 0.50
N ALA A 179 -5.52 16.64 0.65
CA ALA A 179 -4.40 16.45 1.58
C ALA A 179 -3.03 16.84 0.98
N GLY A 180 -2.97 17.25 -0.29
CA GLY A 180 -1.73 17.56 -0.99
C GLY A 180 -0.86 16.31 -1.25
N LEU A 181 -1.51 15.14 -1.39
CA LEU A 181 -0.86 13.86 -1.67
C LEU A 181 -1.07 13.48 -3.14
N GLU A 182 -0.01 12.98 -3.77
CA GLU A 182 -0.05 12.51 -5.16
C GLU A 182 -0.25 10.98 -5.18
N PRO A 183 -1.16 10.45 -6.03
CA PRO A 183 -1.27 9.01 -6.26
C PRO A 183 0.06 8.41 -6.75
N VAL A 184 0.27 7.10 -6.50
CA VAL A 184 1.47 6.36 -6.94
C VAL A 184 1.23 5.57 -8.22
#